data_faf120b3dfc69e5e2ca921584e4a7390
#
_entry.id   faf120b3dfc69e5e2ca921584e4a7390
#
_cell.length_a   1.000
_cell.length_b   1.000
_cell.length_c   1.000
_cell.angle_alpha   90.00
_cell.angle_beta   90.00
_cell.angle_gamma   90.00
#
_symmetry.space_group_name_H-M   'P 1'
#
loop_
_entity.id
_entity.type
_entity.pdbx_description
1 polymer ?
#
loop_
_entity_poly.entity_id
_entity_poly.type
_entity_poly.pdbx_seq_one_letter_code
_entity_poly.pdbx_strand_id
1 'polypeptide(L)'
;MKILFEEYKYKPEELPSLEGIDPIELKDGGVKLPYVGYYYDVASAETIFILPKVFIIDSLAFNRYDPELLCKSQSAKEPLSADDQAFLFSLSAWLYQAIALFNERHPSNEITSPRSLAGVVGHKGKDDVTLLDHVLSLLRFNREHQSLFTYIATIKHTGQHRIHWTKTIRTTTPLVKGKTPYYLECRTKDKTVDYDEELICFFYSTLDYLKQSYHFVVQRHLNYKTEKPHRIANMIECGKGTRYLRKIRGKYFKDELVQLWNLLYAFYERAEEVAQKRVPNERLLVRNFNIVFEDMIDCLIGESELPKGLKEQKDGKIIDHIYRDKSLVDDDDIYFIGDSKYYKEGSSFGENSRYKQITYAKNVIQYNIDLFNRGAKSEYLRYRDELTEGYNPTPNF
;
A
#
# COMPACT_ATOMS: atom_id res chain seq x y z
N MET A 1 -2.44 -16.69 6.05
CA MET A 1 -1.55 -15.99 5.09
C MET A 1 -0.36 -16.90 4.78
N LYS A 2 -0.05 -17.11 3.49
CA LYS A 2 1.11 -17.87 3.01
C LYS A 2 2.06 -16.94 2.26
N ILE A 3 3.36 -17.17 2.36
CA ILE A 3 4.40 -16.40 1.68
C ILE A 3 5.18 -17.33 0.74
N LEU A 4 5.25 -16.95 -0.51
CA LEU A 4 6.03 -17.58 -1.55
C LEU A 4 7.08 -16.60 -2.07
N PHE A 5 8.05 -17.08 -2.84
CA PHE A 5 9.11 -16.25 -3.43
C PHE A 5 9.25 -16.50 -4.92
N GLU A 6 9.44 -15.42 -5.65
CA GLU A 6 9.75 -15.45 -7.07
C GLU A 6 11.02 -16.26 -7.33
N GLU A 7 11.01 -17.07 -8.38
CA GLU A 7 12.12 -17.90 -8.82
C GLU A 7 12.74 -18.83 -7.74
N TYR A 8 12.08 -19.01 -6.60
CA TYR A 8 12.46 -20.07 -5.67
C TYR A 8 11.94 -21.41 -6.16
N LYS A 9 12.72 -22.47 -5.93
CA LYS A 9 12.36 -23.81 -6.38
C LYS A 9 11.50 -24.50 -5.32
N TYR A 10 10.27 -24.78 -5.66
CA TYR A 10 9.32 -25.55 -4.85
C TYR A 10 9.11 -26.94 -5.40
N LYS A 11 8.67 -27.87 -4.55
CA LYS A 11 8.08 -29.13 -5.01
C LYS A 11 6.62 -28.87 -5.41
N PRO A 12 6.12 -29.49 -6.49
CA PRO A 12 4.72 -29.28 -6.92
C PRO A 12 3.69 -29.52 -5.82
N GLU A 13 3.96 -30.49 -4.94
CA GLU A 13 3.07 -30.87 -3.83
C GLU A 13 3.01 -29.82 -2.71
N GLU A 14 3.99 -28.95 -2.61
CA GLU A 14 4.08 -27.90 -1.57
C GLU A 14 3.42 -26.61 -1.99
N LEU A 15 3.19 -26.39 -3.28
CA LEU A 15 2.53 -25.20 -3.76
C LEU A 15 1.03 -25.24 -3.50
N PRO A 16 0.45 -24.14 -3.00
CA PRO A 16 -1.00 -24.00 -2.96
C PRO A 16 -1.58 -24.01 -4.38
N SER A 17 -2.86 -24.35 -4.51
CA SER A 17 -3.55 -24.26 -5.80
C SER A 17 -3.62 -22.79 -6.22
N LEU A 18 -2.95 -22.47 -7.32
CA LEU A 18 -2.89 -21.13 -7.89
C LEU A 18 -3.61 -21.15 -9.25
N GLU A 19 -4.93 -21.09 -9.23
CA GLU A 19 -5.74 -21.15 -10.45
C GLU A 19 -5.42 -20.02 -11.43
N GLY A 20 -5.04 -20.38 -12.65
CA GLY A 20 -4.69 -19.44 -13.71
C GLY A 20 -3.34 -18.75 -13.54
N ILE A 21 -2.45 -19.33 -12.77
CA ILE A 21 -1.02 -19.01 -12.68
C ILE A 21 -0.25 -20.20 -13.22
N ASP A 22 0.56 -19.95 -14.25
CA ASP A 22 1.37 -20.99 -14.87
C ASP A 22 2.78 -20.98 -14.24
N PRO A 23 3.12 -21.95 -13.37
CA PRO A 23 4.46 -22.07 -12.84
C PRO A 23 5.40 -22.57 -13.95
N ILE A 24 6.68 -22.26 -13.82
CA ILE A 24 7.73 -22.76 -14.71
C ILE A 24 8.21 -24.10 -14.19
N GLU A 25 7.97 -25.16 -14.96
CA GLU A 25 8.47 -26.51 -14.66
C GLU A 25 9.98 -26.59 -14.93
N LEU A 26 10.70 -27.20 -14.01
CA LEU A 26 12.13 -27.46 -14.12
C LEU A 26 12.39 -28.92 -14.56
N LYS A 27 13.52 -29.14 -15.23
CA LYS A 27 13.92 -30.49 -15.72
C LYS A 27 14.05 -31.54 -14.61
N ASP A 28 14.22 -31.10 -13.37
CA ASP A 28 14.37 -31.96 -12.19
C ASP A 28 13.06 -32.15 -11.40
N GLY A 29 11.93 -31.82 -12.01
CA GLY A 29 10.59 -31.97 -11.43
C GLY A 29 10.20 -30.91 -10.41
N GLY A 30 11.03 -29.87 -10.15
CA GLY A 30 10.68 -28.73 -9.35
C GLY A 30 9.90 -27.69 -10.15
N VAL A 31 9.26 -26.75 -9.46
CA VAL A 31 8.52 -25.64 -10.07
C VAL A 31 8.98 -24.31 -9.52
N LYS A 32 8.91 -23.25 -10.34
CA LYS A 32 9.22 -21.88 -9.98
C LYS A 32 8.08 -20.97 -10.37
N LEU A 33 7.87 -19.92 -9.58
CA LEU A 33 6.88 -18.89 -9.88
C LEU A 33 7.58 -17.66 -10.48
N PRO A 34 7.22 -17.24 -11.71
CA PRO A 34 7.81 -16.05 -12.34
C PRO A 34 7.02 -14.76 -12.02
N TYR A 35 6.35 -14.70 -10.89
CA TYR A 35 5.46 -13.62 -10.52
C TYR A 35 5.80 -13.07 -9.13
N VAL A 36 5.49 -11.79 -8.92
CA VAL A 36 5.45 -11.12 -7.61
C VAL A 36 4.08 -10.49 -7.42
N GLY A 37 3.53 -10.54 -6.21
CA GLY A 37 2.28 -9.87 -5.88
C GLY A 37 1.37 -10.64 -4.93
N TYR A 38 0.07 -10.48 -5.14
CA TYR A 38 -1.01 -10.95 -4.27
C TYR A 38 -1.95 -11.91 -5.02
N TYR A 39 -2.34 -12.94 -4.33
CA TYR A 39 -3.37 -13.87 -4.76
C TYR A 39 -4.26 -14.26 -3.58
N TYR A 40 -5.56 -14.29 -3.80
CA TYR A 40 -6.53 -14.76 -2.82
C TYR A 40 -7.35 -15.90 -3.42
N ASP A 41 -7.26 -17.06 -2.78
CA ASP A 41 -8.05 -18.22 -3.14
C ASP A 41 -9.40 -18.19 -2.38
N VAL A 42 -10.46 -17.94 -3.12
CA VAL A 42 -11.83 -17.90 -2.58
C VAL A 42 -12.30 -19.26 -2.09
N ALA A 43 -11.79 -20.36 -2.68
CA ALA A 43 -12.21 -21.73 -2.31
C ALA A 43 -11.70 -22.11 -0.90
N SER A 44 -10.45 -21.81 -0.61
CA SER A 44 -9.79 -22.11 0.68
C SER A 44 -9.81 -20.92 1.66
N ALA A 45 -10.25 -19.74 1.22
CA ALA A 45 -10.19 -18.47 1.96
C ALA A 45 -8.74 -18.12 2.40
N GLU A 46 -7.75 -18.44 1.56
CA GLU A 46 -6.34 -18.22 1.85
C GLU A 46 -5.76 -17.03 1.07
N THR A 47 -5.04 -16.18 1.80
CA THR A 47 -4.22 -15.12 1.22
C THR A 47 -2.82 -15.62 0.97
N ILE A 48 -2.31 -15.42 -0.25
CA ILE A 48 -0.99 -15.81 -0.70
C ILE A 48 -0.28 -14.58 -1.24
N PHE A 49 0.92 -14.30 -0.72
CA PHE A 49 1.81 -13.28 -1.26
C PHE A 49 3.01 -13.97 -1.90
N ILE A 50 3.39 -13.49 -3.08
CA ILE A 50 4.61 -13.90 -3.76
C ILE A 50 5.58 -12.73 -3.69
N LEU A 51 6.66 -12.89 -2.93
CA LEU A 51 7.65 -11.86 -2.69
C LEU A 51 8.80 -11.93 -3.70
N PRO A 52 9.51 -10.81 -3.92
CA PRO A 52 10.66 -10.73 -4.81
C PRO A 52 11.79 -11.71 -4.45
N LYS A 53 12.46 -12.24 -5.46
CA LYS A 53 13.60 -13.15 -5.33
C LYS A 53 14.81 -12.56 -4.61
N VAL A 54 14.93 -11.23 -4.56
CA VAL A 54 16.04 -10.53 -3.88
C VAL A 54 16.05 -10.74 -2.37
N PHE A 55 14.93 -11.17 -1.78
CA PHE A 55 14.84 -11.49 -0.36
C PHE A 55 15.37 -12.89 0.00
N ILE A 56 15.75 -13.68 -0.99
CA ILE A 56 16.39 -15.00 -0.79
C ILE A 56 17.90 -14.83 -0.81
N ILE A 57 18.52 -15.06 0.34
CA ILE A 57 19.96 -15.02 0.56
C ILE A 57 20.37 -16.40 1.08
N ASP A 58 21.37 -17.03 0.47
CA ASP A 58 21.86 -18.37 0.85
C ASP A 58 20.76 -19.41 1.09
N SER A 59 19.75 -19.41 0.22
CA SER A 59 18.54 -20.26 0.29
C SER A 59 17.58 -19.96 1.44
N LEU A 60 17.83 -18.95 2.27
CA LEU A 60 16.95 -18.47 3.33
C LEU A 60 16.26 -17.17 2.94
N ALA A 61 15.01 -17.02 3.32
CA ALA A 61 14.29 -15.76 3.21
C ALA A 61 14.77 -14.79 4.29
N PHE A 62 15.18 -13.57 3.88
CA PHE A 62 15.72 -12.53 4.76
C PHE A 62 16.89 -13.03 5.62
N ASN A 63 17.69 -13.97 5.11
CA ASN A 63 18.78 -14.64 5.81
C ASN A 63 18.36 -15.27 7.15
N ARG A 64 17.10 -15.63 7.29
CA ARG A 64 16.54 -16.10 8.58
C ARG A 64 15.53 -17.23 8.46
N TYR A 65 14.62 -17.17 7.50
CA TYR A 65 13.48 -18.08 7.41
C TYR A 65 13.64 -19.06 6.26
N ASP A 66 13.26 -20.30 6.51
CA ASP A 66 13.10 -21.29 5.45
C ASP A 66 11.88 -20.97 4.59
N PRO A 67 12.02 -20.72 3.26
CA PRO A 67 10.92 -20.44 2.37
C PRO A 67 9.84 -21.54 2.33
N GLU A 68 10.22 -22.81 2.54
CA GLU A 68 9.27 -23.92 2.58
C GLU A 68 8.36 -23.85 3.82
N LEU A 69 8.86 -23.34 4.94
CA LEU A 69 8.06 -23.13 6.15
C LEU A 69 7.07 -21.96 5.98
N LEU A 70 7.48 -20.92 5.26
CA LEU A 70 6.62 -19.77 4.98
C LEU A 70 5.49 -20.11 3.98
N CYS A 71 5.71 -21.09 3.12
CA CYS A 71 4.69 -21.62 2.20
C CYS A 71 3.63 -22.46 2.93
N LYS A 72 4.01 -23.19 3.96
CA LYS A 72 3.10 -24.03 4.74
C LYS A 72 2.37 -23.15 5.73
N SER A 73 1.04 -23.04 5.61
CA SER A 73 0.19 -22.36 6.60
C SER A 73 0.60 -22.75 8.03
N GLN A 74 0.44 -21.85 9.00
CA GLN A 74 0.87 -21.84 10.41
C GLN A 74 0.77 -23.16 11.25
N SER A 75 0.52 -24.28 10.63
CA SER A 75 0.57 -25.62 11.22
C SER A 75 2.00 -26.15 11.44
N ALA A 76 3.01 -25.37 11.11
CA ALA A 76 4.40 -25.74 11.28
C ALA A 76 4.79 -25.85 12.77
N LYS A 77 5.67 -26.80 13.08
CA LYS A 77 6.15 -27.10 14.44
C LYS A 77 6.82 -25.90 15.15
N GLU A 78 7.20 -24.87 14.41
CA GLU A 78 7.77 -23.61 14.91
C GLU A 78 6.98 -22.43 14.34
N PRO A 79 6.01 -21.88 15.09
CA PRO A 79 5.27 -20.72 14.65
C PRO A 79 6.19 -19.48 14.61
N LEU A 80 6.09 -18.68 13.55
CA LEU A 80 6.74 -17.37 13.48
C LEU A 80 6.31 -16.50 14.66
N SER A 81 7.23 -15.65 15.15
CA SER A 81 6.87 -14.66 16.16
C SER A 81 5.81 -13.68 15.63
N ALA A 82 5.03 -13.07 16.53
CA ALA A 82 4.03 -12.08 16.13
C ALA A 82 4.64 -10.88 15.39
N ASP A 83 5.86 -10.49 15.77
CA ASP A 83 6.57 -9.38 15.13
C ASP A 83 7.04 -9.75 13.72
N ASP A 84 7.51 -10.98 13.51
CA ASP A 84 7.91 -11.49 12.21
C ASP A 84 6.72 -11.57 11.24
N GLN A 85 5.57 -12.03 11.74
CA GLN A 85 4.34 -12.10 10.98
C GLN A 85 3.84 -10.69 10.57
N ALA A 86 3.91 -9.73 11.50
CA ALA A 86 3.56 -8.33 11.24
C ALA A 86 4.51 -7.68 10.24
N PHE A 87 5.80 -7.99 10.30
CA PHE A 87 6.79 -7.53 9.33
C PHE A 87 6.48 -8.07 7.94
N LEU A 88 6.28 -9.39 7.80
CA LEU A 88 5.97 -10.03 6.52
C LEU A 88 4.68 -9.49 5.90
N PHE A 89 3.64 -9.27 6.70
CA PHE A 89 2.42 -8.63 6.22
C PHE A 89 2.66 -7.20 5.74
N SER A 90 3.38 -6.39 6.53
CA SER A 90 3.66 -4.99 6.18
C SER A 90 4.44 -4.87 4.88
N LEU A 91 5.46 -5.71 4.70
CA LEU A 91 6.25 -5.77 3.47
C LEU A 91 5.39 -6.20 2.28
N SER A 92 4.59 -7.25 2.45
CA SER A 92 3.68 -7.74 1.41
C SER A 92 2.65 -6.69 1.00
N ALA A 93 2.11 -5.94 1.97
CA ALA A 93 1.19 -4.84 1.73
C ALA A 93 1.84 -3.68 0.98
N TRP A 94 3.08 -3.34 1.28
CA TRP A 94 3.82 -2.31 0.55
C TRP A 94 4.10 -2.71 -0.90
N LEU A 95 4.51 -3.95 -1.13
CA LEU A 95 4.72 -4.47 -2.48
C LEU A 95 3.41 -4.50 -3.28
N TYR A 96 2.32 -4.92 -2.65
CA TYR A 96 0.99 -4.86 -3.27
C TYR A 96 0.63 -3.44 -3.68
N GLN A 97 0.80 -2.45 -2.80
CA GLN A 97 0.54 -1.05 -3.11
C GLN A 97 1.45 -0.50 -4.20
N ALA A 98 2.72 -0.89 -4.21
CA ALA A 98 3.66 -0.48 -5.26
C ALA A 98 3.23 -1.02 -6.64
N ILE A 99 2.82 -2.28 -6.72
CA ILE A 99 2.30 -2.88 -7.96
C ILE A 99 1.00 -2.18 -8.40
N ALA A 100 0.09 -1.88 -7.47
CA ALA A 100 -1.15 -1.16 -7.76
C ALA A 100 -0.88 0.25 -8.30
N LEU A 101 0.03 1.00 -7.69
CA LEU A 101 0.45 2.34 -8.14
C LEU A 101 1.16 2.28 -9.50
N PHE A 102 2.00 1.28 -9.74
CA PHE A 102 2.63 1.06 -11.04
C PHE A 102 1.57 0.86 -12.13
N ASN A 103 0.56 0.04 -11.88
CA ASN A 103 -0.52 -0.18 -12.83
C ASN A 103 -1.37 1.07 -13.09
N GLU A 104 -1.60 1.89 -12.07
CA GLU A 104 -2.31 3.17 -12.25
C GLU A 104 -1.53 4.15 -13.13
N ARG A 105 -0.19 4.16 -13.02
CA ARG A 105 0.69 5.02 -13.85
C ARG A 105 0.91 4.48 -15.26
N HIS A 106 0.91 3.16 -15.41
CA HIS A 106 1.20 2.47 -16.67
C HIS A 106 0.04 1.56 -17.10
N PRO A 107 -1.13 2.09 -17.42
CA PRO A 107 -2.34 1.29 -17.68
C PRO A 107 -2.24 0.40 -18.93
N SER A 108 -1.30 0.68 -19.84
CA SER A 108 -1.06 -0.11 -21.05
C SER A 108 0.09 -1.11 -20.92
N ASN A 109 0.61 -1.36 -19.69
CA ASN A 109 1.69 -2.33 -19.51
C ASN A 109 1.22 -3.76 -19.78
N GLU A 110 2.08 -4.57 -20.39
CA GLU A 110 1.82 -5.99 -20.68
C GLU A 110 2.39 -6.92 -19.62
N ILE A 111 3.03 -6.39 -18.57
CA ILE A 111 3.79 -7.16 -17.58
C ILE A 111 2.88 -7.75 -16.50
N THR A 112 1.75 -7.08 -16.24
CA THR A 112 0.73 -7.58 -15.32
C THR A 112 -0.12 -8.64 -16.00
N SER A 113 -0.52 -9.65 -15.23
CA SER A 113 -1.38 -10.71 -15.75
C SER A 113 -2.66 -10.12 -16.37
N PRO A 114 -3.05 -10.49 -17.61
CA PRO A 114 -4.24 -9.97 -18.27
C PRO A 114 -5.53 -10.06 -17.45
N ARG A 115 -5.62 -11.06 -16.55
CA ARG A 115 -6.80 -11.22 -15.67
C ARG A 115 -6.73 -10.34 -14.42
N SER A 116 -5.56 -9.80 -14.05
CA SER A 116 -5.44 -8.76 -13.04
C SER A 116 -5.69 -7.37 -13.64
N LEU A 117 -5.47 -7.20 -14.95
CA LEU A 117 -5.75 -5.99 -15.69
C LEU A 117 -7.22 -5.80 -16.07
N ALA A 118 -8.02 -6.86 -16.14
CA ALA A 118 -9.44 -6.75 -16.44
C ALA A 118 -10.18 -5.83 -15.43
N GLY A 119 -9.57 -5.61 -14.25
CA GLY A 119 -10.03 -4.70 -13.25
C GLY A 119 -9.35 -3.32 -13.22
N VAL A 120 -8.23 -3.12 -13.89
CA VAL A 120 -7.43 -1.88 -13.77
C VAL A 120 -7.57 -0.95 -14.96
N VAL A 121 -7.99 -1.45 -16.12
CA VAL A 121 -8.12 -0.63 -17.34
C VAL A 121 -9.50 0.01 -17.43
N GLY A 122 -9.60 1.23 -16.94
CA GLY A 122 -10.64 2.18 -17.30
C GLY A 122 -11.97 2.06 -16.56
N HIS A 123 -12.19 2.92 -15.62
CA HIS A 123 -13.28 3.11 -14.67
C HIS A 123 -13.18 2.16 -13.47
N LYS A 124 -12.93 2.74 -12.31
CA LYS A 124 -13.06 2.07 -11.00
C LYS A 124 -14.49 1.52 -10.86
N GLY A 125 -14.75 0.38 -11.48
CA GLY A 125 -15.93 -0.43 -11.23
C GLY A 125 -15.82 -1.08 -9.86
N LYS A 126 -16.95 -1.48 -9.26
CA LYS A 126 -16.99 -2.24 -8.00
C LYS A 126 -16.12 -3.52 -8.04
N ASP A 127 -15.86 -4.06 -9.24
CA ASP A 127 -15.16 -5.33 -9.47
C ASP A 127 -13.63 -5.18 -9.47
N ASP A 128 -13.11 -3.95 -9.43
CA ASP A 128 -11.69 -3.66 -9.56
C ASP A 128 -10.94 -3.60 -8.22
N VAL A 129 -11.67 -3.60 -7.10
CA VAL A 129 -11.13 -3.45 -5.75
C VAL A 129 -11.10 -4.82 -5.07
N THR A 130 -9.92 -5.24 -4.63
CA THR A 130 -9.75 -6.53 -3.94
C THR A 130 -10.14 -6.44 -2.47
N LEU A 131 -10.34 -7.60 -1.82
CA LEU A 131 -10.57 -7.67 -0.38
C LEU A 131 -9.39 -7.03 0.40
N LEU A 132 -8.16 -7.21 -0.09
CA LEU A 132 -6.97 -6.61 0.53
C LEU A 132 -7.01 -5.08 0.49
N ASP A 133 -7.49 -4.46 -0.59
CA ASP A 133 -7.64 -3.00 -0.66
C ASP A 133 -8.55 -2.46 0.44
N HIS A 134 -9.65 -3.15 0.72
CA HIS A 134 -10.56 -2.77 1.80
C HIS A 134 -9.89 -2.94 3.17
N VAL A 135 -9.13 -4.02 3.39
CA VAL A 135 -8.36 -4.24 4.62
C VAL A 135 -7.35 -3.11 4.82
N LEU A 136 -6.56 -2.78 3.78
CA LEU A 136 -5.57 -1.70 3.85
C LEU A 136 -6.22 -0.33 4.08
N SER A 137 -7.40 -0.09 3.50
CA SER A 137 -8.16 1.15 3.72
C SER A 137 -8.64 1.29 5.17
N LEU A 138 -9.08 0.19 5.81
CA LEU A 138 -9.43 0.19 7.24
C LEU A 138 -8.20 0.42 8.12
N LEU A 139 -7.06 -0.19 7.81
CA LEU A 139 -5.81 0.02 8.56
C LEU A 139 -5.30 1.45 8.40
N ARG A 140 -5.37 2.01 7.20
CA ARG A 140 -5.01 3.40 6.93
C ARG A 140 -5.91 4.36 7.72
N PHE A 141 -7.22 4.14 7.70
CA PHE A 141 -8.17 4.94 8.49
C PHE A 141 -7.85 4.87 9.98
N ASN A 142 -7.56 3.69 10.52
CA ASN A 142 -7.15 3.55 11.93
C ASN A 142 -5.93 4.39 12.25
N ARG A 143 -4.91 4.38 11.40
CA ARG A 143 -3.66 5.13 11.61
C ARG A 143 -3.85 6.64 11.53
N GLU A 144 -4.62 7.10 10.56
CA GLU A 144 -4.81 8.54 10.29
C GLU A 144 -5.79 9.22 11.26
N HIS A 145 -6.74 8.48 11.83
CA HIS A 145 -7.85 9.05 12.61
C HIS A 145 -7.82 8.65 14.09
N GLN A 146 -6.66 8.43 14.68
CA GLN A 146 -6.53 8.05 16.10
C GLN A 146 -7.20 9.05 17.06
N SER A 147 -7.21 10.36 16.74
CA SER A 147 -7.87 11.38 17.53
C SER A 147 -9.40 11.24 17.54
N LEU A 148 -10.00 10.66 16.52
CA LEU A 148 -11.44 10.42 16.46
C LEU A 148 -11.90 9.47 17.58
N PHE A 149 -11.06 8.50 17.91
CA PHE A 149 -11.36 7.46 18.88
C PHE A 149 -11.13 7.89 20.34
N THR A 150 -10.68 9.13 20.58
CA THR A 150 -10.38 9.62 21.94
C THR A 150 -11.51 10.41 22.55
N TYR A 151 -12.43 10.97 21.76
CA TYR A 151 -13.49 11.85 22.28
C TYR A 151 -14.84 11.65 21.59
N ILE A 152 -15.84 11.37 22.39
CA ILE A 152 -17.24 11.50 22.01
C ILE A 152 -17.87 12.60 22.86
N ALA A 153 -18.44 13.62 22.23
CA ALA A 153 -19.05 14.73 22.95
C ALA A 153 -20.47 14.35 23.40
N THR A 154 -20.65 14.15 24.68
CA THR A 154 -21.97 13.95 25.28
C THR A 154 -22.48 15.24 25.88
N ILE A 155 -23.80 15.47 25.84
CA ILE A 155 -24.44 16.62 26.44
C ILE A 155 -25.05 16.19 27.78
N LYS A 156 -24.48 16.66 28.88
CA LYS A 156 -24.94 16.41 30.24
C LYS A 156 -25.71 17.61 30.81
N HIS A 157 -26.47 17.38 31.87
CA HIS A 157 -27.29 18.37 32.53
C HIS A 157 -26.75 18.77 33.92
N THR A 158 -25.47 18.47 34.18
CA THR A 158 -24.90 18.58 35.54
C THR A 158 -24.41 19.97 35.95
N GLY A 159 -24.38 20.93 35.04
CA GLY A 159 -23.96 22.30 35.35
C GLY A 159 -22.46 22.52 35.65
N GLN A 160 -21.64 21.42 35.67
CA GLN A 160 -20.24 21.50 36.09
C GLN A 160 -19.23 21.68 34.95
N HIS A 161 -19.68 21.69 33.67
CA HIS A 161 -18.83 21.76 32.48
C HIS A 161 -19.17 22.98 31.60
N ARG A 162 -18.45 23.17 30.52
CA ARG A 162 -18.67 24.28 29.59
C ARG A 162 -20.12 24.33 29.12
N ILE A 163 -20.78 25.48 29.31
CA ILE A 163 -22.19 25.68 28.93
C ILE A 163 -22.35 25.59 27.41
N HIS A 164 -23.31 24.80 26.98
CA HIS A 164 -23.74 24.73 25.59
C HIS A 164 -24.88 25.75 25.34
N TRP A 165 -24.54 27.03 25.16
CA TRP A 165 -25.49 28.12 25.06
C TRP A 165 -26.60 27.89 24.04
N THR A 166 -26.29 27.47 22.84
CA THR A 166 -27.29 27.21 21.79
C THR A 166 -28.38 26.23 22.27
N LYS A 167 -28.01 25.16 22.98
CA LYS A 167 -28.96 24.18 23.48
C LYS A 167 -29.66 24.67 24.71
N THR A 168 -28.98 25.37 25.61
CA THR A 168 -29.58 25.99 26.79
C THR A 168 -30.68 26.94 26.37
N ILE A 169 -30.41 27.89 25.45
CA ILE A 169 -31.40 28.88 24.96
C ILE A 169 -32.61 28.21 24.31
N ARG A 170 -32.40 27.08 23.57
CA ARG A 170 -33.51 26.37 22.88
C ARG A 170 -34.38 25.51 23.78
N THR A 171 -33.84 24.99 24.89
CA THR A 171 -34.53 23.98 25.71
C THR A 171 -34.83 24.39 27.14
N THR A 172 -34.31 25.50 27.60
CA THR A 172 -34.51 25.97 28.98
C THR A 172 -35.22 27.32 28.99
N THR A 173 -36.23 27.45 29.83
CA THR A 173 -36.97 28.70 29.99
C THR A 173 -36.15 29.66 30.85
N PRO A 174 -35.83 30.87 30.38
CA PRO A 174 -35.11 31.84 31.17
C PRO A 174 -36.03 32.55 32.18
N LEU A 175 -35.49 32.90 33.35
CA LEU A 175 -36.06 33.88 34.22
C LEU A 175 -35.65 35.26 33.71
N VAL A 176 -36.61 36.16 33.47
CA VAL A 176 -36.33 37.49 32.94
C VAL A 176 -36.41 38.53 34.09
N LYS A 177 -35.31 39.24 34.35
CA LYS A 177 -35.28 40.40 35.27
C LYS A 177 -34.95 41.62 34.44
N GLY A 178 -35.95 42.46 34.22
CA GLY A 178 -35.83 43.59 33.29
C GLY A 178 -35.70 43.11 31.84
N LYS A 179 -34.58 43.45 31.19
CA LYS A 179 -34.25 42.98 29.80
C LYS A 179 -33.24 41.85 29.75
N THR A 180 -32.79 41.34 30.92
CA THR A 180 -31.72 40.34 30.99
C THR A 180 -32.29 38.95 31.29
N PRO A 181 -32.06 37.94 30.43
CA PRO A 181 -32.45 36.58 30.71
C PRO A 181 -31.41 35.85 31.59
N TYR A 182 -31.88 35.15 32.60
CA TYR A 182 -31.08 34.31 33.52
C TYR A 182 -31.52 32.87 33.38
N TYR A 183 -30.55 31.97 33.08
CA TYR A 183 -30.80 30.55 32.97
C TYR A 183 -30.36 29.86 34.26
N LEU A 184 -31.29 29.31 35.02
CA LEU A 184 -31.00 28.55 36.25
C LEU A 184 -30.48 27.16 35.92
N GLU A 185 -31.00 26.57 34.88
CA GLU A 185 -30.58 25.26 34.39
C GLU A 185 -29.82 25.41 33.07
N CYS A 186 -28.51 25.24 33.12
CA CYS A 186 -27.69 25.27 31.93
C CYS A 186 -27.44 23.86 31.38
N ARG A 187 -27.54 23.71 30.08
CA ARG A 187 -27.08 22.50 29.38
C ARG A 187 -25.59 22.59 29.20
N THR A 188 -24.85 21.60 29.69
CA THR A 188 -23.40 21.57 29.63
C THR A 188 -22.92 20.54 28.62
N LYS A 189 -21.78 20.82 27.99
CA LYS A 189 -21.12 19.94 27.05
C LYS A 189 -19.88 19.35 27.68
N ASP A 190 -19.87 18.06 27.86
CA ASP A 190 -18.73 17.28 28.34
C ASP A 190 -18.14 16.44 27.21
N LYS A 191 -16.83 16.26 27.22
CA LYS A 191 -16.15 15.33 26.33
C LYS A 191 -15.84 14.09 27.14
N THR A 192 -16.59 13.04 26.90
CA THR A 192 -16.34 11.72 27.50
C THR A 192 -16.05 10.70 26.43
N VAL A 193 -15.28 9.70 26.77
CA VAL A 193 -15.09 8.53 25.90
C VAL A 193 -16.31 7.62 26.08
N ASP A 194 -16.96 7.28 24.99
CA ASP A 194 -18.01 6.26 24.97
C ASP A 194 -17.39 4.96 24.48
N TYR A 195 -17.06 4.08 25.41
CA TYR A 195 -16.45 2.78 25.09
C TYR A 195 -17.42 1.78 24.46
N ASP A 196 -18.72 2.08 24.46
CA ASP A 196 -19.80 1.27 23.90
C ASP A 196 -20.34 1.84 22.56
N GLU A 197 -19.64 2.81 21.95
CA GLU A 197 -20.07 3.39 20.68
C GLU A 197 -20.08 2.30 19.58
N GLU A 198 -21.26 2.05 19.00
CA GLU A 198 -21.53 0.89 18.14
C GLU A 198 -20.62 0.78 16.94
N LEU A 199 -20.38 1.88 16.20
CA LEU A 199 -19.58 1.86 14.97
C LEU A 199 -18.10 1.63 15.27
N ILE A 200 -17.58 2.28 16.33
CA ILE A 200 -16.19 2.14 16.74
C ILE A 200 -15.93 0.75 17.33
N CYS A 201 -16.84 0.24 18.17
CA CYS A 201 -16.78 -1.12 18.67
C CYS A 201 -16.80 -2.15 17.53
N PHE A 202 -17.66 -1.94 16.55
CA PHE A 202 -17.75 -2.81 15.37
C PHE A 202 -16.49 -2.73 14.51
N PHE A 203 -15.93 -1.53 14.31
CA PHE A 203 -14.68 -1.33 13.61
C PHE A 203 -13.51 -2.07 14.26
N TYR A 204 -13.30 -1.90 15.55
CA TYR A 204 -12.23 -2.62 16.27
C TYR A 204 -12.47 -4.12 16.33
N SER A 205 -13.72 -4.56 16.42
CA SER A 205 -14.07 -5.99 16.32
C SER A 205 -13.68 -6.57 14.95
N THR A 206 -13.88 -5.80 13.90
CA THR A 206 -13.49 -6.18 12.53
C THR A 206 -11.96 -6.24 12.40
N LEU A 207 -11.23 -5.26 12.95
CA LEU A 207 -9.76 -5.29 12.95
C LEU A 207 -9.21 -6.47 13.77
N ASP A 208 -9.81 -6.80 14.91
CA ASP A 208 -9.41 -7.96 15.74
C ASP A 208 -9.65 -9.28 14.99
N TYR A 209 -10.71 -9.38 14.19
CA TYR A 209 -10.97 -10.51 13.31
C TYR A 209 -9.90 -10.61 12.21
N LEU A 210 -9.66 -9.52 11.49
CA LEU A 210 -8.69 -9.48 10.40
C LEU A 210 -7.25 -9.73 10.88
N LYS A 211 -6.91 -9.29 12.08
CA LYS A 211 -5.61 -9.57 12.69
C LYS A 211 -5.31 -11.07 12.78
N GLN A 212 -6.30 -11.94 12.93
CA GLN A 212 -6.08 -13.38 12.98
C GLN A 212 -5.62 -13.96 11.64
N SER A 213 -6.07 -13.36 10.52
CA SER A 213 -5.73 -13.82 9.17
C SER A 213 -4.46 -13.16 8.63
N TYR A 214 -4.23 -11.88 8.93
CA TYR A 214 -3.16 -11.06 8.36
C TYR A 214 -2.03 -10.74 9.33
N HIS A 215 -2.22 -10.95 10.64
CA HIS A 215 -1.21 -10.77 11.70
C HIS A 215 -0.64 -9.34 11.85
N PHE A 216 -1.32 -8.32 11.36
CA PHE A 216 -0.88 -6.93 11.53
C PHE A 216 -1.06 -6.42 12.97
N VAL A 217 -0.38 -5.34 13.31
CA VAL A 217 -0.51 -4.66 14.59
C VAL A 217 -1.64 -3.63 14.51
N VAL A 218 -2.61 -3.74 15.43
CA VAL A 218 -3.68 -2.74 15.57
C VAL A 218 -3.25 -1.68 16.56
N GLN A 219 -3.11 -0.43 16.08
CA GLN A 219 -2.89 0.71 16.97
C GLN A 219 -4.20 1.04 17.69
N ARG A 220 -4.20 0.95 19.01
CA ARG A 220 -5.38 1.21 19.84
C ARG A 220 -4.94 1.90 21.13
N HIS A 221 -5.46 3.10 21.37
CA HIS A 221 -5.18 3.86 22.60
C HIS A 221 -6.20 3.60 23.71
N LEU A 222 -7.38 3.12 23.37
CA LEU A 222 -8.49 2.91 24.29
C LEU A 222 -9.05 1.50 24.14
N ASN A 223 -9.47 0.91 25.26
CA ASN A 223 -10.06 -0.41 25.30
C ASN A 223 -11.57 -0.34 25.05
N TYR A 224 -11.94 -0.26 23.78
CA TYR A 224 -13.33 -0.40 23.36
C TYR A 224 -13.82 -1.82 23.56
N LYS A 225 -15.13 -1.96 23.77
CA LYS A 225 -15.79 -3.25 23.89
C LYS A 225 -15.86 -3.90 22.51
N THR A 226 -15.11 -4.98 22.30
CA THR A 226 -15.08 -5.68 21.02
C THR A 226 -15.79 -7.02 21.08
N GLU A 227 -16.41 -7.40 19.97
CA GLU A 227 -16.98 -8.72 19.78
C GLU A 227 -15.87 -9.75 19.50
N LYS A 228 -16.14 -10.99 19.85
CA LYS A 228 -15.19 -12.07 19.58
C LYS A 228 -15.04 -12.32 18.07
N PRO A 229 -13.84 -12.60 17.56
CA PRO A 229 -13.59 -12.77 16.12
C PRO A 229 -14.51 -13.80 15.43
N HIS A 230 -14.86 -14.90 16.09
CA HIS A 230 -15.77 -15.90 15.53
C HIS A 230 -17.20 -15.36 15.26
N ARG A 231 -17.65 -14.33 16.02
CA ARG A 231 -18.94 -13.68 15.76
C ARG A 231 -18.88 -12.83 14.49
N ILE A 232 -17.75 -12.14 14.28
CA ILE A 232 -17.53 -11.37 13.04
C ILE A 232 -17.47 -12.32 11.84
N ALA A 233 -16.73 -13.43 11.92
CA ALA A 233 -16.72 -14.47 10.88
C ALA A 233 -18.14 -14.94 10.54
N ASN A 234 -18.93 -15.31 11.53
CA ASN A 234 -20.32 -15.74 11.32
C ASN A 234 -21.20 -14.63 10.69
N MET A 235 -20.97 -13.36 11.07
CA MET A 235 -21.70 -12.24 10.44
C MET A 235 -21.38 -12.11 8.96
N ILE A 236 -20.13 -12.31 8.56
CA ILE A 236 -19.68 -12.28 7.17
C ILE A 236 -20.32 -13.46 6.40
N GLU A 237 -20.16 -14.69 6.91
CA GLU A 237 -20.70 -15.90 6.28
C GLU A 237 -22.24 -15.85 6.09
N CYS A 238 -22.96 -15.30 7.09
CA CYS A 238 -24.42 -15.18 7.04
C CYS A 238 -24.93 -13.92 6.29
N GLY A 239 -24.06 -13.05 5.76
CA GLY A 239 -24.46 -11.78 5.11
C GLY A 239 -25.17 -10.82 6.06
N LYS A 240 -24.78 -10.78 7.33
CA LYS A 240 -25.42 -9.95 8.37
C LYS A 240 -24.69 -8.64 8.63
N GLY A 241 -23.43 -8.50 8.22
CA GLY A 241 -22.60 -7.32 8.45
C GLY A 241 -23.14 -6.09 7.72
N THR A 242 -23.42 -6.22 6.42
CA THR A 242 -24.02 -5.15 5.61
C THR A 242 -25.40 -4.74 6.13
N ARG A 243 -26.22 -5.70 6.58
CA ARG A 243 -27.55 -5.41 7.18
C ARG A 243 -27.42 -4.64 8.48
N TYR A 244 -26.47 -5.02 9.33
CA TYR A 244 -26.18 -4.31 10.58
C TYR A 244 -25.75 -2.87 10.32
N LEU A 245 -24.81 -2.66 9.41
CA LEU A 245 -24.31 -1.33 9.06
C LEU A 245 -25.43 -0.42 8.50
N ARG A 246 -26.31 -0.96 7.63
CA ARG A 246 -27.48 -0.20 7.12
C ARG A 246 -28.40 0.24 8.26
N LYS A 247 -28.63 -0.58 9.28
CA LYS A 247 -29.48 -0.25 10.43
C LYS A 247 -28.94 0.92 11.25
N ILE A 248 -27.63 1.02 11.41
CA ILE A 248 -27.00 2.06 12.23
C ILE A 248 -26.63 3.33 11.45
N ARG A 249 -26.70 3.32 10.12
CA ARG A 249 -26.28 4.44 9.24
C ARG A 249 -26.86 5.79 9.65
N GLY A 250 -28.13 5.84 9.97
CA GLY A 250 -28.85 7.08 10.32
C GLY A 250 -28.40 7.73 11.63
N LYS A 251 -27.53 7.09 12.42
CA LYS A 251 -26.99 7.64 13.67
C LYS A 251 -25.79 8.57 13.46
N TYR A 252 -25.12 8.48 12.28
CA TYR A 252 -23.83 9.14 12.03
C TYR A 252 -23.98 10.25 11.00
N PHE A 253 -23.54 11.46 11.41
CA PHE A 253 -23.57 12.69 10.60
C PHE A 253 -22.22 13.39 10.56
N LYS A 254 -21.25 12.98 11.37
CA LYS A 254 -19.89 13.52 11.38
C LYS A 254 -19.13 12.88 10.21
N ASP A 255 -18.44 13.69 9.39
CA ASP A 255 -17.83 13.24 8.13
C ASP A 255 -16.90 12.05 8.31
N GLU A 256 -16.06 12.05 9.34
CA GLU A 256 -15.13 10.95 9.60
C GLU A 256 -15.85 9.65 10.02
N LEU A 257 -16.98 9.75 10.75
CA LEU A 257 -17.79 8.56 11.09
C LEU A 257 -18.57 8.05 9.89
N VAL A 258 -19.00 8.95 9.00
CA VAL A 258 -19.61 8.57 7.72
C VAL A 258 -18.59 7.88 6.82
N GLN A 259 -17.36 8.40 6.77
CA GLN A 259 -16.26 7.77 6.05
C GLN A 259 -15.95 6.37 6.61
N LEU A 260 -15.82 6.25 7.93
CA LEU A 260 -15.62 4.95 8.59
C LEU A 260 -16.73 3.96 8.25
N TRP A 261 -17.99 4.43 8.31
CA TRP A 261 -19.14 3.60 7.95
C TRP A 261 -19.07 3.14 6.49
N ASN A 262 -18.70 4.01 5.55
CA ASN A 262 -18.55 3.67 4.14
C ASN A 262 -17.44 2.63 3.93
N LEU A 263 -16.29 2.78 4.59
CA LEU A 263 -15.18 1.81 4.50
C LEU A 263 -15.59 0.44 5.04
N LEU A 264 -16.24 0.41 6.22
CA LEU A 264 -16.76 -0.84 6.78
C LEU A 264 -17.81 -1.48 5.88
N TYR A 265 -18.73 -0.66 5.35
CA TYR A 265 -19.78 -1.17 4.46
C TYR A 265 -19.20 -1.82 3.20
N ALA A 266 -18.23 -1.17 2.55
CA ALA A 266 -17.56 -1.69 1.36
C ALA A 266 -16.77 -2.98 1.69
N PHE A 267 -16.06 -3.01 2.84
CA PHE A 267 -15.38 -4.23 3.30
C PHE A 267 -16.37 -5.39 3.50
N TYR A 268 -17.48 -5.17 4.23
CA TYR A 268 -18.44 -6.25 4.48
C TYR A 268 -19.16 -6.69 3.22
N GLU A 269 -19.50 -5.78 2.32
CA GLU A 269 -20.10 -6.12 1.02
C GLU A 269 -19.17 -7.08 0.26
N ARG A 270 -17.88 -6.75 0.15
CA ARG A 270 -16.91 -7.61 -0.53
C ARG A 270 -16.62 -8.91 0.21
N ALA A 271 -16.44 -8.86 1.52
CA ALA A 271 -16.17 -10.04 2.34
C ALA A 271 -17.33 -11.04 2.31
N GLU A 272 -18.58 -10.57 2.31
CA GLU A 272 -19.79 -11.40 2.18
C GLU A 272 -19.90 -12.06 0.79
N GLU A 273 -19.54 -11.34 -0.29
CA GLU A 273 -19.48 -11.89 -1.65
C GLU A 273 -18.43 -13.01 -1.77
N VAL A 274 -17.25 -12.76 -1.20
CA VAL A 274 -16.13 -13.74 -1.14
C VAL A 274 -16.56 -14.97 -0.32
N ALA A 275 -17.10 -14.80 0.88
CA ALA A 275 -17.53 -15.89 1.75
C ALA A 275 -18.62 -16.75 1.10
N GLN A 276 -19.49 -16.15 0.28
CA GLN A 276 -20.53 -16.84 -0.45
C GLN A 276 -20.05 -17.40 -1.80
N LYS A 277 -18.77 -17.31 -2.10
CA LYS A 277 -18.13 -17.77 -3.35
C LYS A 277 -18.80 -17.21 -4.62
N ARG A 278 -19.26 -15.96 -4.55
CA ARG A 278 -19.92 -15.27 -5.67
C ARG A 278 -18.95 -14.54 -6.58
N VAL A 279 -17.72 -14.45 -6.18
CA VAL A 279 -16.64 -13.78 -6.91
C VAL A 279 -15.51 -14.76 -7.23
N PRO A 280 -14.79 -14.56 -8.35
CA PRO A 280 -13.62 -15.35 -8.69
C PRO A 280 -12.47 -15.07 -7.73
N ASN A 281 -11.41 -15.90 -7.81
CA ASN A 281 -10.15 -15.68 -7.12
C ASN A 281 -9.60 -14.29 -7.45
N GLU A 282 -9.13 -13.58 -6.41
CA GLU A 282 -8.56 -12.26 -6.59
C GLU A 282 -7.05 -12.35 -6.82
N ARG A 283 -6.52 -11.48 -7.68
CA ARG A 283 -5.09 -11.45 -7.93
C ARG A 283 -4.62 -10.08 -8.40
N LEU A 284 -3.42 -9.73 -7.98
CA LEU A 284 -2.62 -8.64 -8.50
C LEU A 284 -1.19 -9.14 -8.60
N LEU A 285 -0.81 -9.63 -9.76
CA LEU A 285 0.46 -10.30 -10.02
C LEU A 285 1.19 -9.64 -11.17
N VAL A 286 2.48 -9.48 -11.02
CA VAL A 286 3.38 -8.93 -12.02
C VAL A 286 4.42 -9.96 -12.42
N ARG A 287 4.56 -10.17 -13.71
CA ARG A 287 5.69 -10.86 -14.30
C ARG A 287 6.79 -9.85 -14.61
N ASN A 288 8.05 -10.19 -14.43
CA ASN A 288 9.17 -9.26 -14.59
C ASN A 288 9.12 -8.09 -13.59
N PHE A 289 9.09 -8.39 -12.31
CA PHE A 289 9.01 -7.39 -11.24
C PHE A 289 10.15 -6.37 -11.25
N ASN A 290 11.27 -6.65 -11.96
CA ASN A 290 12.35 -5.68 -12.15
C ASN A 290 11.85 -4.32 -12.69
N ILE A 291 10.85 -4.32 -13.57
CA ILE A 291 10.30 -3.07 -14.14
C ILE A 291 9.53 -2.28 -13.08
N VAL A 292 8.77 -2.95 -12.21
CA VAL A 292 8.11 -2.30 -11.08
C VAL A 292 9.14 -1.80 -10.07
N PHE A 293 10.20 -2.56 -9.85
CA PHE A 293 11.30 -2.15 -8.97
C PHE A 293 12.01 -0.90 -9.48
N GLU A 294 12.34 -0.83 -10.78
CA GLU A 294 12.91 0.35 -11.43
C GLU A 294 11.99 1.57 -11.27
N ASP A 295 10.67 1.40 -11.51
CA ASP A 295 9.67 2.45 -11.32
C ASP A 295 9.56 2.94 -9.86
N MET A 296 9.64 2.02 -8.89
CA MET A 296 9.67 2.39 -7.47
C MET A 296 10.87 3.26 -7.13
N ILE A 297 12.07 2.88 -7.60
CA ILE A 297 13.30 3.66 -7.39
C ILE A 297 13.20 4.99 -8.11
N ASP A 298 12.73 5.02 -9.36
CA ASP A 298 12.54 6.27 -10.12
C ASP A 298 11.60 7.25 -9.40
N CYS A 299 10.55 6.75 -8.75
CA CYS A 299 9.65 7.59 -7.95
C CYS A 299 10.29 8.14 -6.66
N LEU A 300 11.32 7.48 -6.13
CA LEU A 300 12.00 7.92 -4.90
C LEU A 300 13.12 8.93 -5.18
N ILE A 301 13.86 8.75 -6.27
CA ILE A 301 15.06 9.53 -6.55
C ILE A 301 15.01 10.26 -7.89
N GLY A 302 14.15 9.84 -8.84
CA GLY A 302 14.05 10.42 -10.17
C GLY A 302 13.48 11.84 -10.15
N GLU A 303 13.93 12.67 -11.07
CA GLU A 303 13.40 14.01 -11.32
C GLU A 303 12.05 13.91 -12.05
N SER A 304 11.00 14.52 -11.51
CA SER A 304 9.66 14.47 -12.11
C SER A 304 9.51 15.30 -13.37
N GLU A 305 10.31 16.38 -13.50
CA GLU A 305 10.25 17.32 -14.62
C GLU A 305 11.56 17.31 -15.42
N LEU A 306 11.73 16.29 -16.26
CA LEU A 306 12.88 16.19 -17.15
C LEU A 306 12.60 16.80 -18.52
N PRO A 307 13.61 17.47 -19.15
CA PRO A 307 13.49 17.93 -20.51
C PRO A 307 13.22 16.76 -21.47
N LYS A 308 12.35 17.03 -22.45
CA LYS A 308 11.98 16.04 -23.46
C LYS A 308 13.20 15.52 -24.22
N GLY A 309 13.35 14.21 -24.31
CA GLY A 309 14.44 13.55 -25.04
C GLY A 309 15.72 13.34 -24.19
N LEU A 310 15.69 13.68 -22.88
CA LEU A 310 16.79 13.38 -21.98
C LEU A 310 16.68 11.93 -21.45
N LYS A 311 15.54 11.52 -20.94
CA LYS A 311 15.29 10.17 -20.42
C LYS A 311 15.09 9.16 -21.56
N GLU A 312 14.22 9.49 -22.51
CA GLU A 312 14.01 8.71 -23.73
C GLU A 312 14.95 9.23 -24.81
N GLN A 313 16.01 8.50 -25.05
CA GLN A 313 17.09 8.92 -25.95
C GLN A 313 16.75 8.66 -27.43
N LYS A 314 17.39 9.38 -28.34
CA LYS A 314 17.15 9.28 -29.79
C LYS A 314 17.40 7.89 -30.39
N ASP A 315 18.25 7.08 -29.74
CA ASP A 315 18.55 5.70 -30.13
C ASP A 315 17.56 4.67 -29.55
N GLY A 316 16.45 5.14 -28.96
CA GLY A 316 15.40 4.31 -28.37
C GLY A 316 15.75 3.72 -27.01
N LYS A 317 16.88 4.12 -26.41
CA LYS A 317 17.23 3.72 -25.05
C LYS A 317 16.55 4.61 -24.02
N ILE A 318 16.17 4.03 -22.89
CA ILE A 318 15.57 4.72 -21.75
C ILE A 318 16.54 4.59 -20.58
N ILE A 319 16.83 5.72 -19.95
CA ILE A 319 17.64 5.76 -18.71
C ILE A 319 16.70 5.46 -17.55
N ASP A 320 17.08 4.54 -16.66
CA ASP A 320 16.24 4.12 -15.57
C ASP A 320 15.97 5.29 -14.61
N HIS A 321 17.01 5.97 -14.15
CA HIS A 321 16.90 7.08 -13.21
C HIS A 321 17.75 8.28 -13.64
N ILE A 322 17.16 9.47 -13.52
CA ILE A 322 17.85 10.75 -13.69
C ILE A 322 17.41 11.67 -12.57
N TYR A 323 18.34 12.28 -11.87
CA TYR A 323 18.04 13.33 -10.91
C TYR A 323 19.07 14.46 -11.00
N ARG A 324 18.74 15.63 -10.47
CA ARG A 324 19.63 16.77 -10.37
C ARG A 324 20.20 16.87 -8.96
N ASP A 325 21.48 17.11 -8.89
CA ASP A 325 22.17 17.43 -7.65
C ASP A 325 23.42 18.27 -7.97
N LYS A 326 24.09 18.73 -6.92
CA LYS A 326 25.32 19.50 -7.00
C LYS A 326 26.40 18.75 -7.76
N SER A 327 27.14 19.45 -8.59
CA SER A 327 28.31 18.92 -9.24
C SER A 327 29.35 18.44 -8.20
N LEU A 328 30.10 17.41 -8.54
CA LEU A 328 31.21 16.94 -7.69
C LEU A 328 32.42 17.90 -7.69
N VAL A 329 32.42 18.86 -8.60
CA VAL A 329 33.56 19.75 -8.88
C VAL A 329 33.26 21.21 -8.49
N ASP A 330 32.03 21.65 -8.68
CA ASP A 330 31.56 23.01 -8.41
C ASP A 330 30.12 23.05 -7.82
N ASP A 331 29.61 24.26 -7.55
CA ASP A 331 28.31 24.43 -6.90
C ASP A 331 27.10 24.36 -7.84
N ASP A 332 27.30 24.13 -9.14
CA ASP A 332 26.22 24.07 -10.09
C ASP A 332 25.53 22.70 -10.10
N ASP A 333 24.24 22.72 -10.43
CA ASP A 333 23.46 21.49 -10.56
C ASP A 333 23.74 20.80 -11.90
N ILE A 334 23.97 19.51 -11.83
CA ILE A 334 24.17 18.63 -12.99
C ILE A 334 23.22 17.43 -12.92
N TYR A 335 23.11 16.70 -14.03
CA TYR A 335 22.37 15.44 -14.04
C TYR A 335 23.24 14.27 -13.59
N PHE A 336 22.70 13.51 -12.67
CA PHE A 336 23.18 12.19 -12.28
C PHE A 336 22.29 11.14 -12.92
N ILE A 337 22.87 10.03 -13.35
CA ILE A 337 22.14 8.89 -13.90
C ILE A 337 22.34 7.64 -13.08
N GLY A 338 21.31 6.83 -12.95
CA GLY A 338 21.34 5.57 -12.23
C GLY A 338 20.70 4.44 -13.04
N ASP A 339 21.12 3.22 -12.72
CA ASP A 339 20.63 1.98 -13.33
C ASP A 339 20.35 0.98 -12.21
N SER A 340 19.09 0.83 -11.85
CA SER A 340 18.66 -0.10 -10.81
C SER A 340 18.81 -1.55 -11.26
N LYS A 341 19.34 -2.38 -10.37
CA LYS A 341 19.57 -3.79 -10.65
C LYS A 341 18.80 -4.69 -9.70
N TYR A 342 17.90 -5.47 -10.28
CA TYR A 342 17.08 -6.46 -9.59
C TYR A 342 17.70 -7.86 -9.69
N TYR A 343 18.75 -8.11 -8.89
CA TYR A 343 19.51 -9.37 -8.88
C TYR A 343 19.45 -10.04 -7.52
N LYS A 344 19.63 -11.37 -7.51
CA LYS A 344 19.95 -12.10 -6.28
C LYS A 344 21.34 -11.74 -5.81
N GLU A 345 21.57 -11.74 -4.51
CA GLU A 345 22.90 -11.59 -3.93
C GLU A 345 23.85 -12.65 -4.50
N GLY A 346 25.09 -12.25 -4.75
CA GLY A 346 26.09 -13.12 -5.38
C GLY A 346 26.01 -13.25 -6.90
N SER A 347 25.04 -12.60 -7.56
CA SER A 347 25.01 -12.55 -9.03
C SER A 347 26.08 -11.60 -9.56
N SER A 348 26.85 -12.02 -10.58
CA SER A 348 27.86 -11.18 -11.22
C SER A 348 27.21 -10.11 -12.12
N PHE A 349 27.68 -8.89 -12.05
CA PHE A 349 27.33 -7.83 -13.01
C PHE A 349 27.90 -8.18 -14.39
N GLY A 350 27.04 -8.28 -15.39
CA GLY A 350 27.48 -8.51 -16.76
C GLY A 350 28.25 -7.30 -17.32
N GLU A 351 29.30 -7.54 -18.12
CA GLU A 351 30.03 -6.47 -18.81
C GLU A 351 29.13 -5.56 -19.64
N ASN A 352 28.10 -6.12 -20.25
CA ASN A 352 27.12 -5.38 -21.04
C ASN A 352 26.40 -4.27 -20.22
N SER A 353 26.18 -4.46 -18.93
CA SER A 353 25.58 -3.46 -18.06
C SER A 353 26.47 -2.22 -17.89
N ARG A 354 27.79 -2.43 -17.76
CA ARG A 354 28.75 -1.32 -17.67
C ARG A 354 28.82 -0.51 -18.95
N TYR A 355 28.84 -1.18 -20.11
CA TYR A 355 28.82 -0.50 -21.41
C TYR A 355 27.53 0.30 -21.64
N LYS A 356 26.40 -0.22 -21.17
CA LYS A 356 25.10 0.45 -21.23
C LYS A 356 25.17 1.78 -20.45
N GLN A 357 25.67 1.76 -19.23
CA GLN A 357 25.82 2.95 -18.38
C GLN A 357 26.75 4.01 -18.98
N ILE A 358 27.92 3.60 -19.50
CA ILE A 358 28.83 4.51 -20.18
C ILE A 358 28.15 5.15 -21.41
N THR A 359 27.35 4.39 -22.12
CA THR A 359 26.61 4.90 -23.28
C THR A 359 25.58 5.94 -22.85
N TYR A 360 24.84 5.69 -21.77
CA TYR A 360 23.87 6.64 -21.22
C TYR A 360 24.52 7.96 -20.83
N ALA A 361 25.66 7.92 -20.11
CA ALA A 361 26.40 9.12 -19.76
C ALA A 361 26.82 9.93 -21.00
N LYS A 362 27.36 9.26 -22.01
CA LYS A 362 27.72 9.90 -23.28
C LYS A 362 26.52 10.55 -23.97
N ASN A 363 25.39 9.89 -23.97
CA ASN A 363 24.17 10.40 -24.60
C ASN A 363 23.62 11.64 -23.86
N VAL A 364 23.71 11.68 -22.53
CA VAL A 364 23.34 12.87 -21.73
C VAL A 364 24.28 14.04 -22.03
N ILE A 365 25.60 13.80 -22.09
CA ILE A 365 26.57 14.80 -22.49
C ILE A 365 26.27 15.33 -23.88
N GLN A 366 26.03 14.45 -24.87
CA GLN A 366 25.68 14.83 -26.22
C GLN A 366 24.37 15.62 -26.29
N TYR A 367 23.39 15.25 -25.50
CA TYR A 367 22.13 15.98 -25.37
C TYR A 367 22.37 17.43 -24.92
N ASN A 368 23.21 17.64 -23.91
CA ASN A 368 23.58 18.96 -23.41
C ASN A 368 24.31 19.78 -24.48
N ILE A 369 25.25 19.16 -25.21
CA ILE A 369 25.95 19.81 -26.34
C ILE A 369 24.98 20.23 -27.43
N ASP A 370 24.04 19.35 -27.80
CA ASP A 370 23.00 19.62 -28.80
C ASP A 370 22.12 20.83 -28.44
N LEU A 371 21.73 20.91 -27.15
CA LEU A 371 20.95 22.04 -26.62
C LEU A 371 21.74 23.35 -26.72
N PHE A 372 22.99 23.34 -26.30
CA PHE A 372 23.86 24.50 -26.39
C PHE A 372 24.02 24.96 -27.82
N ASN A 373 24.30 24.08 -28.77
CA ASN A 373 24.47 24.39 -30.17
C ASN A 373 23.19 24.99 -30.81
N ARG A 374 22.02 24.73 -30.24
CA ARG A 374 20.74 25.32 -30.65
C ARG A 374 20.43 26.65 -29.96
N GLY A 375 21.37 27.17 -29.15
CA GLY A 375 21.19 28.39 -28.39
C GLY A 375 20.20 28.31 -27.23
N ALA A 376 19.85 27.09 -26.79
CA ALA A 376 19.03 26.89 -25.61
C ALA A 376 19.86 27.27 -24.37
N LYS A 377 19.50 28.38 -23.75
CA LYS A 377 20.05 28.80 -22.44
C LYS A 377 19.15 28.20 -21.36
N SER A 378 19.53 27.07 -20.85
CA SER A 378 18.91 26.50 -19.63
C SER A 378 19.86 26.72 -18.48
N GLU A 379 19.40 27.33 -17.40
CA GLU A 379 20.17 27.58 -16.18
C GLU A 379 20.63 26.27 -15.50
N TYR A 380 20.05 25.13 -15.94
CA TYR A 380 20.23 23.81 -15.31
C TYR A 380 21.09 22.84 -16.15
N LEU A 381 21.57 23.25 -17.32
CA LEU A 381 22.27 22.35 -18.23
C LEU A 381 23.71 22.87 -18.47
N ARG A 382 24.61 22.47 -17.61
CA ARG A 382 26.02 22.69 -17.81
C ARG A 382 26.63 21.54 -18.60
N TYR A 383 27.25 21.87 -19.72
CA TYR A 383 27.90 20.86 -20.56
C TYR A 383 29.43 20.95 -20.47
N ARG A 384 29.96 22.01 -19.84
CA ARG A 384 31.39 22.24 -19.70
C ARG A 384 31.74 22.67 -18.28
N ASP A 385 32.77 22.08 -17.74
CA ASP A 385 33.38 22.43 -16.47
C ASP A 385 34.41 23.52 -16.70
N GLU A 386 34.24 24.67 -16.04
CA GLU A 386 35.17 25.79 -16.13
C GLU A 386 36.54 25.52 -15.55
N LEU A 387 36.63 24.64 -14.55
CA LEU A 387 37.89 24.31 -13.87
C LEU A 387 38.77 23.39 -14.70
N THR A 388 38.21 22.45 -15.39
CA THR A 388 38.92 21.44 -16.17
C THR A 388 38.95 21.73 -17.66
N GLU A 389 38.22 22.78 -18.10
CA GLU A 389 37.95 23.09 -19.51
C GLU A 389 37.34 21.92 -20.30
N GLY A 390 36.90 20.86 -19.57
CA GLY A 390 36.25 19.68 -20.12
C GLY A 390 34.75 19.75 -20.03
N TYR A 391 34.09 18.72 -20.53
CA TYR A 391 32.65 18.55 -20.36
C TYR A 391 32.34 18.11 -18.94
N ASN A 392 31.26 18.67 -18.39
CA ASN A 392 30.80 18.28 -17.06
C ASN A 392 30.53 16.77 -17.04
N PRO A 393 31.11 16.03 -16.11
CA PRO A 393 30.85 14.60 -16.02
C PRO A 393 29.37 14.36 -15.66
N THR A 394 28.81 13.30 -16.22
CA THR A 394 27.52 12.79 -15.79
C THR A 394 27.79 11.60 -14.86
N PRO A 395 27.75 11.78 -13.54
CA PRO A 395 28.01 10.70 -12.62
C PRO A 395 26.99 9.57 -12.76
N ASN A 396 27.50 8.35 -12.62
CA ASN A 396 26.72 7.12 -12.67
C ASN A 396 26.75 6.41 -11.32
N PHE A 397 25.63 5.82 -10.91
CA PHE A 397 25.53 5.04 -9.66
C PHE A 397 24.68 3.76 -9.85
#